data_0e84bc85a443fff86bc2ae66ba7f491d
#
_entry.id   0e84bc85a443fff86bc2ae66ba7f491d
#
_cell.length_a   1.000
_cell.length_b   1.000
_cell.length_c   1.000
_cell.angle_alpha   90.00
_cell.angle_beta   90.00
_cell.angle_gamma   90.00
#
_symmetry.space_group_name_H-M   'P 1'
#
loop_
_entity.id
_entity.type
_entity.pdbx_description
1 polymer ?
#
loop_
_entity_poly.entity_id
_entity_poly.type
_entity_poly.pdbx_seq_one_letter_code
_entity_poly.pdbx_strand_id
1 'polypeptide(L)'
;MAAHGQYHKCMVGMDIARCVEEILESRKALERIEGKPVTGFAYAFGAYDEVVLKALEASGISYARTIEATHRFDIPQKFLIWNPTCHHDDDKIFELADEFLSDGFYFSLVTPAKLFYVWGHSYEFDQCDNWGHMERFLGRVAGHEDVWYATNGEIREYVEACRRLIYSADGRTVYNPSAIPVYLGGTFTKEYIEVLPGKTEKLLKPINM
;
A
#
# COMPACT_ATOMS: atom_id res chain seq x y z
N MET A 1 -10.74 3.57 6.47
CA MET A 1 -11.42 2.24 6.40
C MET A 1 -11.28 1.61 5.02
N ALA A 2 -11.48 0.27 4.90
CA ALA A 2 -11.54 -0.44 3.63
C ALA A 2 -12.70 -1.44 3.65
N ALA A 3 -13.35 -1.68 2.49
CA ALA A 3 -14.45 -2.63 2.35
C ALA A 3 -13.92 -4.08 2.28
N HIS A 4 -14.79 -5.05 2.56
CA HIS A 4 -14.44 -6.47 2.59
C HIS A 4 -15.53 -7.39 2.02
N GLY A 5 -16.46 -6.81 1.25
CA GLY A 5 -17.67 -7.45 0.78
C GLY A 5 -18.82 -7.36 1.79
N GLN A 6 -20.06 -7.40 1.29
CA GLN A 6 -21.25 -7.29 2.12
C GLN A 6 -21.46 -8.54 3.00
N TYR A 7 -21.25 -9.72 2.43
CA TYR A 7 -21.50 -11.01 3.08
C TYR A 7 -20.24 -11.88 3.21
N HIS A 8 -19.05 -11.29 3.02
CA HIS A 8 -17.77 -12.01 3.07
C HIS A 8 -17.72 -13.24 2.15
N LYS A 9 -18.28 -13.12 0.94
CA LYS A 9 -18.29 -14.21 -0.03
C LYS A 9 -17.02 -14.26 -0.85
N CYS A 10 -16.60 -15.46 -1.23
CA CYS A 10 -15.63 -15.62 -2.31
C CYS A 10 -16.30 -15.21 -3.62
N MET A 11 -15.81 -14.13 -4.24
CA MET A 11 -16.40 -13.58 -5.47
C MET A 11 -15.86 -14.24 -6.75
N VAL A 12 -14.85 -15.10 -6.66
CA VAL A 12 -14.30 -15.82 -7.81
C VAL A 12 -15.36 -16.69 -8.48
N GLY A 13 -15.53 -16.53 -9.78
CA GLY A 13 -16.54 -17.25 -10.56
C GLY A 13 -17.96 -16.67 -10.48
N MET A 14 -18.17 -15.55 -9.75
CA MET A 14 -19.45 -14.84 -9.79
C MET A 14 -19.56 -14.00 -11.06
N ASP A 15 -20.79 -13.72 -11.49
CA ASP A 15 -21.03 -12.70 -12.50
C ASP A 15 -20.68 -11.29 -11.98
N ILE A 16 -20.31 -10.40 -12.91
CA ILE A 16 -19.83 -9.06 -12.55
C ILE A 16 -20.88 -8.23 -11.79
N ALA A 17 -22.16 -8.40 -12.07
CA ALA A 17 -23.22 -7.63 -11.41
C ALA A 17 -23.30 -7.97 -9.91
N ARG A 18 -23.18 -9.25 -9.56
CA ARG A 18 -23.14 -9.70 -8.17
C ARG A 18 -21.85 -9.26 -7.46
N CYS A 19 -20.70 -9.29 -8.16
CA CYS A 19 -19.46 -8.77 -7.59
C CYS A 19 -19.59 -7.28 -7.26
N VAL A 20 -20.13 -6.48 -8.19
CA VAL A 20 -20.38 -5.05 -7.98
C VAL A 20 -21.34 -4.80 -6.81
N GLU A 21 -22.41 -5.58 -6.69
CA GLU A 21 -23.36 -5.48 -5.57
C GLU A 21 -22.68 -5.74 -4.22
N GLU A 22 -21.92 -6.84 -4.09
CA GLU A 22 -21.16 -7.19 -2.87
C GLU A 22 -20.20 -6.07 -2.46
N ILE A 23 -19.50 -5.47 -3.42
CA ILE A 23 -18.54 -4.40 -3.19
C ILE A 23 -19.25 -3.11 -2.78
N LEU A 24 -20.25 -2.69 -3.56
CA LEU A 24 -20.93 -1.40 -3.36
C LEU A 24 -21.75 -1.36 -2.08
N GLU A 25 -22.43 -2.44 -1.70
CA GLU A 25 -23.22 -2.45 -0.47
C GLU A 25 -22.32 -2.35 0.77
N SER A 26 -21.19 -3.07 0.79
CA SER A 26 -20.16 -2.92 1.83
C SER A 26 -19.59 -1.49 1.85
N ARG A 27 -19.23 -0.94 0.69
CA ARG A 27 -18.69 0.41 0.54
C ARG A 27 -19.66 1.46 1.05
N LYS A 28 -20.93 1.44 0.62
CA LYS A 28 -21.98 2.37 1.06
C LYS A 28 -22.21 2.34 2.57
N ALA A 29 -22.16 1.14 3.18
CA ALA A 29 -22.31 1.00 4.62
C ALA A 29 -21.18 1.71 5.38
N LEU A 30 -19.94 1.53 4.93
CA LEU A 30 -18.77 2.17 5.53
C LEU A 30 -18.75 3.69 5.27
N GLU A 31 -19.11 4.14 4.09
CA GLU A 31 -19.18 5.56 3.75
C GLU A 31 -20.20 6.34 4.59
N ARG A 32 -21.34 5.69 4.97
CA ARG A 32 -22.28 6.28 5.92
C ARG A 32 -21.68 6.49 7.32
N ILE A 33 -20.74 5.65 7.73
CA ILE A 33 -20.05 5.74 9.02
C ILE A 33 -18.90 6.75 8.96
N GLU A 34 -18.08 6.67 7.90
CA GLU A 34 -16.88 7.50 7.72
C GLU A 34 -17.20 8.95 7.32
N GLY A 35 -18.34 9.19 6.66
CA GLY A 35 -18.68 10.49 6.07
C GLY A 35 -17.80 10.89 4.87
N LYS A 36 -17.03 9.96 4.30
CA LYS A 36 -16.13 10.17 3.16
C LYS A 36 -16.05 8.94 2.26
N PRO A 37 -15.58 9.08 0.99
CA PRO A 37 -15.42 7.96 0.09
C PRO A 37 -14.48 6.89 0.65
N VAL A 38 -14.91 5.62 0.56
CA VAL A 38 -14.10 4.44 0.88
C VAL A 38 -13.61 3.81 -0.41
N THR A 39 -12.31 3.86 -0.66
CA THR A 39 -11.67 3.40 -1.91
C THR A 39 -10.77 2.19 -1.74
N GLY A 40 -10.68 1.67 -0.52
CA GLY A 40 -9.89 0.48 -0.20
C GLY A 40 -10.75 -0.78 -0.12
N PHE A 41 -10.16 -1.92 -0.41
CA PHE A 41 -10.77 -3.23 -0.31
C PHE A 41 -9.79 -4.27 0.26
N ALA A 42 -10.31 -5.32 0.88
CA ALA A 42 -9.57 -6.55 1.17
C ALA A 42 -10.39 -7.71 0.60
N TYR A 43 -9.73 -8.61 -0.11
CA TYR A 43 -10.41 -9.77 -0.69
C TYR A 43 -10.82 -10.76 0.40
N ALA A 44 -12.08 -11.19 0.41
CA ALA A 44 -12.50 -12.33 1.22
C ALA A 44 -11.69 -13.56 0.79
N PHE A 45 -11.06 -14.23 1.76
CA PHE A 45 -10.14 -15.36 1.52
C PHE A 45 -8.92 -15.03 0.63
N GLY A 46 -8.65 -13.75 0.38
CA GLY A 46 -7.57 -13.31 -0.52
C GLY A 46 -7.81 -13.61 -2.01
N ALA A 47 -8.98 -14.16 -2.37
CA ALA A 47 -9.26 -14.70 -3.70
C ALA A 47 -9.82 -13.62 -4.65
N TYR A 48 -9.31 -13.59 -5.87
CA TYR A 48 -9.78 -12.70 -6.93
C TYR A 48 -9.56 -13.34 -8.32
N ASP A 49 -10.26 -12.83 -9.31
CA ASP A 49 -10.08 -13.13 -10.73
C ASP A 49 -10.27 -11.84 -11.56
N GLU A 50 -10.16 -11.92 -12.87
CA GLU A 50 -10.33 -10.79 -13.79
C GLU A 50 -11.71 -10.11 -13.70
N VAL A 51 -12.76 -10.89 -13.37
CA VAL A 51 -14.12 -10.34 -13.20
C VAL A 51 -14.18 -9.52 -11.92
N VAL A 52 -13.62 -10.01 -10.83
CA VAL A 52 -13.54 -9.31 -9.55
C VAL A 52 -12.72 -8.03 -9.65
N LEU A 53 -11.58 -8.06 -10.36
CA LEU A 53 -10.75 -6.86 -10.59
C LEU A 53 -11.55 -5.78 -11.33
N LYS A 54 -12.25 -6.14 -12.41
CA LYS A 54 -13.10 -5.21 -13.17
C LYS A 54 -14.26 -4.67 -12.32
N ALA A 55 -14.83 -5.50 -11.47
CA ALA A 55 -15.90 -5.07 -10.55
C ALA A 55 -15.38 -4.07 -9.51
N LEU A 56 -14.19 -4.26 -8.96
CA LEU A 56 -13.53 -3.30 -8.05
C LEU A 56 -13.29 -1.96 -8.75
N GLU A 57 -12.71 -1.97 -9.95
CA GLU A 57 -12.50 -0.75 -10.74
C GLU A 57 -13.81 -0.01 -11.02
N ALA A 58 -14.84 -0.74 -11.51
CA ALA A 58 -16.16 -0.17 -11.78
C ALA A 58 -16.85 0.37 -10.51
N SER A 59 -16.53 -0.20 -9.34
CA SER A 59 -17.04 0.24 -8.04
C SER A 59 -16.19 1.34 -7.39
N GLY A 60 -15.20 1.91 -8.08
CA GLY A 60 -14.35 3.01 -7.58
C GLY A 60 -13.39 2.59 -6.45
N ILE A 61 -13.05 1.31 -6.37
CA ILE A 61 -11.98 0.84 -5.49
C ILE A 61 -10.63 1.09 -6.15
N SER A 62 -9.69 1.62 -5.39
CA SER A 62 -8.39 2.06 -5.90
C SER A 62 -7.22 1.21 -5.39
N TYR A 63 -7.42 0.43 -4.32
CA TYR A 63 -6.46 -0.55 -3.83
C TYR A 63 -7.17 -1.73 -3.16
N ALA A 64 -6.59 -2.91 -3.27
CA ALA A 64 -7.14 -4.12 -2.66
C ALA A 64 -6.04 -5.07 -2.17
N ARG A 65 -6.12 -5.50 -0.90
CA ARG A 65 -5.17 -6.40 -0.26
C ARG A 65 -5.54 -7.85 -0.53
N THR A 66 -4.53 -8.62 -0.93
CA THR A 66 -4.54 -10.09 -0.98
C THR A 66 -4.01 -10.70 0.33
N ILE A 67 -3.81 -12.01 0.38
CA ILE A 67 -3.22 -12.72 1.54
C ILE A 67 -1.86 -13.35 1.24
N GLU A 68 -1.36 -13.21 0.01
CA GLU A 68 -0.11 -13.84 -0.42
C GLU A 68 1.10 -13.14 0.21
N ALA A 69 1.79 -13.84 1.13
CA ALA A 69 2.98 -13.33 1.77
C ALA A 69 4.16 -13.33 0.78
N THR A 70 4.75 -12.16 0.57
CA THR A 70 5.89 -12.00 -0.36
C THR A 70 7.24 -12.16 0.32
N HIS A 71 7.32 -11.92 1.64
CA HIS A 71 8.55 -11.75 2.41
C HIS A 71 9.50 -10.70 1.78
N ARG A 72 8.91 -9.71 1.09
CA ARG A 72 9.61 -8.63 0.39
C ARG A 72 9.03 -7.29 0.78
N PHE A 73 9.79 -6.23 0.51
CA PHE A 73 9.43 -4.84 0.84
C PHE A 73 9.13 -4.01 -0.41
N ASP A 74 8.72 -4.66 -1.50
CA ASP A 74 8.45 -3.98 -2.76
C ASP A 74 7.15 -3.17 -2.70
N ILE A 75 7.17 -1.97 -3.27
CA ILE A 75 5.97 -1.20 -3.52
C ILE A 75 5.17 -1.85 -4.65
N PRO A 76 3.84 -2.08 -4.48
CA PRO A 76 3.05 -2.77 -5.49
C PRO A 76 3.00 -2.00 -6.80
N GLN A 77 3.14 -2.70 -7.92
CA GLN A 77 2.93 -2.11 -9.24
C GLN A 77 1.45 -1.88 -9.52
N LYS A 78 0.60 -2.83 -9.10
CA LYS A 78 -0.86 -2.77 -9.24
C LYS A 78 -1.49 -2.76 -7.85
N PHE A 79 -2.05 -1.64 -7.45
CA PHE A 79 -2.67 -1.51 -6.13
C PHE A 79 -3.91 -2.36 -5.92
N LEU A 80 -4.59 -2.79 -6.99
CA LEU A 80 -5.69 -3.77 -6.87
C LEU A 80 -5.21 -5.19 -6.59
N ILE A 81 -3.89 -5.47 -6.68
CA ILE A 81 -3.27 -6.75 -6.32
C ILE A 81 -2.13 -6.44 -5.34
N TRP A 82 -2.50 -6.05 -4.13
CA TRP A 82 -1.51 -5.66 -3.13
C TRP A 82 -1.23 -6.82 -2.18
N ASN A 83 -0.17 -7.53 -2.48
CA ASN A 83 0.32 -8.62 -1.64
C ASN A 83 1.04 -8.05 -0.40
N PRO A 84 0.74 -8.55 0.81
CA PRO A 84 1.44 -8.14 2.02
C PRO A 84 2.86 -8.69 2.08
N THR A 85 3.69 -8.11 2.94
CA THR A 85 5.00 -8.67 3.29
C THR A 85 4.81 -10.00 4.00
N CYS A 86 3.98 -10.04 5.04
CA CYS A 86 3.68 -11.27 5.78
C CYS A 86 2.37 -11.16 6.57
N HIS A 87 1.91 -12.29 7.09
CA HIS A 87 0.89 -12.36 8.13
C HIS A 87 1.49 -12.00 9.50
N HIS A 88 0.67 -11.54 10.45
CA HIS A 88 1.14 -11.20 11.80
C HIS A 88 1.69 -12.41 12.59
N ASP A 89 1.30 -13.62 12.19
CA ASP A 89 1.71 -14.89 12.79
C ASP A 89 2.80 -15.61 11.96
N ASP A 90 3.47 -14.89 11.08
CA ASP A 90 4.56 -15.43 10.27
C ASP A 90 5.80 -15.65 11.13
N ASP A 91 6.38 -16.84 11.06
CA ASP A 91 7.59 -17.21 11.82
C ASP A 91 8.77 -16.25 11.57
N LYS A 92 8.81 -15.59 10.42
CA LYS A 92 9.87 -14.66 10.03
C LYS A 92 9.60 -13.21 10.34
N ILE A 93 8.48 -12.88 11.01
CA ILE A 93 8.06 -11.48 11.18
C ILE A 93 9.12 -10.61 11.85
N PHE A 94 9.87 -11.14 12.82
CA PHE A 94 10.95 -10.41 13.50
C PHE A 94 12.21 -10.28 12.63
N GLU A 95 12.56 -11.32 11.86
CA GLU A 95 13.66 -11.26 10.91
C GLU A 95 13.38 -10.22 9.82
N LEU A 96 12.15 -10.22 9.30
CA LEU A 96 11.68 -9.24 8.32
C LEU A 96 11.66 -7.82 8.90
N ALA A 97 11.27 -7.65 10.17
CA ALA A 97 11.33 -6.36 10.84
C ALA A 97 12.77 -5.84 10.95
N ASP A 98 13.72 -6.70 11.34
CA ASP A 98 15.13 -6.34 11.44
C ASP A 98 15.74 -6.02 10.07
N GLU A 99 15.40 -6.78 9.02
CA GLU A 99 15.82 -6.49 7.64
C GLU A 99 15.21 -5.18 7.14
N PHE A 100 13.93 -4.92 7.42
CA PHE A 100 13.27 -3.66 7.05
C PHE A 100 13.95 -2.46 7.68
N LEU A 101 14.26 -2.52 8.96
CA LEU A 101 14.89 -1.44 9.75
C LEU A 101 16.40 -1.32 9.51
N SER A 102 17.02 -2.27 8.82
CA SER A 102 18.44 -2.22 8.55
C SER A 102 18.81 -1.10 7.56
N ASP A 103 19.98 -0.49 7.73
CA ASP A 103 20.57 0.48 6.77
C ASP A 103 21.06 -0.17 5.48
N GLY A 104 20.85 -1.48 5.33
CA GLY A 104 21.29 -2.26 4.19
C GLY A 104 20.59 -1.83 2.89
N PHE A 105 21.33 -1.90 1.78
CA PHE A 105 20.77 -1.68 0.45
C PHE A 105 19.72 -2.75 0.14
N TYR A 106 18.47 -2.31 -0.09
CA TYR A 106 17.40 -3.18 -0.54
C TYR A 106 17.33 -3.16 -2.07
N PHE A 107 17.59 -4.30 -2.69
CA PHE A 107 17.46 -4.42 -4.14
C PHE A 107 15.99 -4.62 -4.52
N SER A 108 15.42 -3.59 -5.14
CA SER A 108 14.11 -3.64 -5.79
C SER A 108 14.24 -3.27 -7.25
N LEU A 109 13.57 -4.02 -8.12
CA LEU A 109 13.48 -3.71 -9.56
C LEU A 109 12.58 -2.51 -9.87
N VAL A 110 11.80 -2.08 -8.87
CA VAL A 110 10.73 -1.08 -9.07
C VAL A 110 11.06 0.25 -8.41
N THR A 111 11.55 0.22 -7.17
CA THR A 111 11.81 1.41 -6.37
C THR A 111 12.80 1.09 -5.24
N PRO A 112 13.67 2.04 -4.86
CA PRO A 112 14.57 1.85 -3.73
C PRO A 112 13.88 1.95 -2.38
N ALA A 113 12.62 2.43 -2.31
CA ALA A 113 11.88 2.53 -1.07
C ALA A 113 11.37 1.16 -0.62
N LYS A 114 11.47 0.88 0.69
CA LYS A 114 10.94 -0.32 1.33
C LYS A 114 9.52 -0.07 1.82
N LEU A 115 8.65 -1.06 1.67
CA LEU A 115 7.31 -1.08 2.25
C LEU A 115 7.12 -2.34 3.07
N PHE A 116 6.92 -2.20 4.39
CA PHE A 116 6.60 -3.32 5.26
C PHE A 116 5.10 -3.37 5.53
N TYR A 117 4.43 -4.36 4.99
CA TYR A 117 2.98 -4.52 5.08
C TYR A 117 2.61 -5.81 5.79
N VAL A 118 2.17 -5.71 7.03
CA VAL A 118 1.68 -6.83 7.83
C VAL A 118 0.15 -6.82 7.85
N TRP A 119 -0.46 -7.99 7.78
CA TRP A 119 -1.90 -8.17 7.86
C TRP A 119 -2.27 -9.29 8.83
N GLY A 120 -3.55 -9.41 9.16
CA GLY A 120 -4.10 -10.47 10.01
C GLY A 120 -5.47 -10.08 10.53
N HIS A 121 -5.97 -10.83 11.51
CA HIS A 121 -7.26 -10.59 12.14
C HIS A 121 -7.10 -10.45 13.64
N SER A 122 -7.74 -9.47 14.25
CA SER A 122 -7.62 -9.22 15.69
C SER A 122 -8.15 -10.35 16.58
N TYR A 123 -9.13 -11.12 16.09
CA TYR A 123 -9.66 -12.28 16.85
C TYR A 123 -8.63 -13.41 16.99
N GLU A 124 -7.64 -13.48 16.10
CA GLU A 124 -6.58 -14.50 16.15
C GLU A 124 -5.71 -14.34 17.38
N PHE A 125 -5.54 -13.12 17.90
CA PHE A 125 -4.77 -12.87 19.12
C PHE A 125 -5.39 -13.53 20.36
N ASP A 126 -6.73 -13.53 20.45
CA ASP A 126 -7.45 -14.20 21.53
C ASP A 126 -7.46 -15.72 21.33
N GLN A 127 -7.64 -16.20 20.10
CA GLN A 127 -7.69 -17.62 19.78
C GLN A 127 -6.35 -18.33 19.99
N CYS A 128 -5.25 -17.64 19.70
CA CYS A 128 -3.89 -18.18 19.78
C CYS A 128 -3.13 -17.77 21.06
N ASP A 129 -3.76 -16.99 21.95
CA ASP A 129 -3.13 -16.40 23.15
C ASP A 129 -1.78 -15.74 22.85
N ASN A 130 -1.74 -14.97 21.76
CA ASN A 130 -0.50 -14.41 21.22
C ASN A 130 -0.43 -12.87 21.21
N TRP A 131 -1.22 -12.18 22.03
CA TRP A 131 -1.15 -10.71 22.20
C TRP A 131 0.28 -10.23 22.46
N GLY A 132 1.02 -10.91 23.34
CA GLY A 132 2.42 -10.58 23.65
C GLY A 132 3.37 -10.71 22.46
N HIS A 133 3.06 -11.55 21.45
CA HIS A 133 3.80 -11.62 20.20
C HIS A 133 3.62 -10.32 19.42
N MET A 134 2.37 -9.85 19.27
CA MET A 134 2.07 -8.62 18.53
C MET A 134 2.60 -7.37 19.25
N GLU A 135 2.52 -7.33 20.60
CA GLU A 135 3.10 -6.22 21.38
C GLU A 135 4.62 -6.12 21.19
N ARG A 136 5.34 -7.25 21.21
CA ARG A 136 6.78 -7.26 20.92
C ARG A 136 7.09 -6.81 19.50
N PHE A 137 6.32 -7.28 18.51
CA PHE A 137 6.48 -6.86 17.13
C PHE A 137 6.26 -5.35 16.98
N LEU A 138 5.16 -4.81 17.50
CA LEU A 138 4.87 -3.38 17.47
C LEU A 138 5.94 -2.56 18.18
N GLY A 139 6.41 -3.03 19.35
CA GLY A 139 7.52 -2.39 20.06
C GLY A 139 8.83 -2.39 19.27
N ARG A 140 9.03 -3.40 18.38
CA ARG A 140 10.23 -3.49 17.52
C ARG A 140 10.18 -2.47 16.37
N VAL A 141 9.02 -2.26 15.76
CA VAL A 141 8.89 -1.43 14.55
C VAL A 141 8.40 -0.01 14.84
N ALA A 142 8.03 0.33 16.06
CA ALA A 142 7.52 1.65 16.42
C ALA A 142 8.63 2.65 16.72
N GLY A 143 8.37 3.96 16.49
CA GLY A 143 9.19 5.07 16.97
C GLY A 143 10.48 5.34 16.16
N HIS A 144 10.63 4.78 14.97
CA HIS A 144 11.75 5.06 14.08
C HIS A 144 11.50 6.33 13.28
N GLU A 145 12.39 7.34 13.37
CA GLU A 145 12.21 8.65 12.71
C GLU A 145 12.34 8.58 11.17
N ASP A 146 12.98 7.56 10.65
CA ASP A 146 13.17 7.27 9.23
C ASP A 146 12.08 6.36 8.64
N VAL A 147 11.09 5.97 9.45
CA VAL A 147 9.95 5.15 9.03
C VAL A 147 8.68 5.99 8.98
N TRP A 148 8.04 6.03 7.82
CA TRP A 148 6.73 6.62 7.64
C TRP A 148 5.63 5.61 7.98
N TYR A 149 4.95 5.83 9.11
CA TYR A 149 3.79 5.04 9.52
C TYR A 149 2.54 5.60 8.86
N ALA A 150 1.99 4.87 7.91
CA ALA A 150 0.92 5.36 7.06
C ALA A 150 -0.19 4.33 6.84
N THR A 151 -1.37 4.81 6.54
CA THR A 151 -2.47 3.96 6.07
C THR A 151 -2.26 3.55 4.61
N ASN A 152 -2.90 2.45 4.20
CA ASN A 152 -2.85 1.99 2.80
C ASN A 152 -3.32 3.07 1.81
N GLY A 153 -4.30 3.88 2.20
CA GLY A 153 -4.79 5.00 1.39
C GLY A 153 -3.74 6.06 1.15
N GLU A 154 -3.02 6.48 2.21
CA GLU A 154 -1.94 7.47 2.14
C GLU A 154 -0.77 6.95 1.31
N ILE A 155 -0.35 5.70 1.52
CA ILE A 155 0.73 5.07 0.73
C ILE A 155 0.34 5.06 -0.76
N ARG A 156 -0.87 4.60 -1.08
CA ARG A 156 -1.36 4.56 -2.46
C ARG A 156 -1.39 5.95 -3.08
N GLU A 157 -1.91 6.95 -2.38
CA GLU A 157 -1.98 8.34 -2.86
C GLU A 157 -0.58 8.90 -3.15
N TYR A 158 0.35 8.70 -2.22
CA TYR A 158 1.73 9.16 -2.38
C TYR A 158 2.46 8.49 -3.55
N VAL A 159 2.36 7.17 -3.66
CA VAL A 159 2.98 6.41 -4.76
C VAL A 159 2.40 6.84 -6.12
N GLU A 160 1.10 7.05 -6.21
CA GLU A 160 0.46 7.54 -7.44
C GLU A 160 0.88 8.98 -7.75
N ALA A 161 1.08 9.82 -6.76
CA ALA A 161 1.62 11.18 -6.95
C ALA A 161 3.04 11.12 -7.52
N CYS A 162 3.90 10.25 -6.98
CA CYS A 162 5.25 10.02 -7.51
C CYS A 162 5.22 9.53 -8.97
N ARG A 163 4.32 8.60 -9.30
CA ARG A 163 4.18 8.04 -10.67
C ARG A 163 3.70 9.05 -11.70
N ARG A 164 3.01 10.10 -11.25
CA ARG A 164 2.48 11.17 -12.11
C ARG A 164 3.46 12.31 -12.35
N LEU A 165 4.62 12.32 -11.70
CA LEU A 165 5.63 13.34 -11.95
C LEU A 165 6.01 13.40 -13.42
N ILE A 166 6.13 14.62 -13.94
CA ILE A 166 6.48 14.87 -15.33
C ILE A 166 7.90 15.45 -15.39
N TYR A 167 8.79 14.71 -16.00
CA TYR A 167 10.19 15.09 -16.15
C TYR A 167 10.41 15.80 -17.48
N SER A 168 11.31 16.81 -17.50
CA SER A 168 11.76 17.42 -18.74
C SER A 168 12.56 16.42 -19.58
N ALA A 169 12.55 16.61 -20.90
CA ALA A 169 13.25 15.71 -21.83
C ALA A 169 14.76 15.61 -21.60
N ASP A 170 15.38 16.63 -20.97
CA ASP A 170 16.80 16.63 -20.59
C ASP A 170 17.06 16.09 -19.17
N GLY A 171 15.99 15.64 -18.48
CA GLY A 171 16.06 15.10 -17.13
C GLY A 171 16.49 16.09 -16.05
N ARG A 172 16.41 17.40 -16.29
CA ARG A 172 16.91 18.43 -15.37
C ARG A 172 15.84 19.08 -14.50
N THR A 173 14.59 18.95 -14.88
CA THR A 173 13.47 19.51 -14.12
C THR A 173 12.36 18.48 -13.96
N VAL A 174 11.54 18.66 -12.92
CA VAL A 174 10.38 17.83 -12.63
C VAL A 174 9.21 18.70 -12.24
N TYR A 175 8.03 18.41 -12.81
CA TYR A 175 6.75 19.05 -12.48
C TYR A 175 5.87 18.07 -11.70
N ASN A 176 5.25 18.55 -10.62
CA ASN A 176 4.29 17.79 -9.82
C ASN A 176 2.84 18.18 -10.17
N PRO A 177 2.10 17.38 -10.94
CA PRO A 177 0.69 17.65 -11.26
C PRO A 177 -0.28 17.17 -10.15
N SER A 178 0.20 16.58 -9.07
CA SER A 178 -0.63 16.06 -7.98
C SER A 178 -1.06 17.15 -6.98
N ALA A 179 -1.93 16.79 -6.04
CA ALA A 179 -2.42 17.68 -5.00
C ALA A 179 -1.58 17.64 -3.71
N ILE A 180 -0.56 16.79 -3.64
CA ILE A 180 0.30 16.60 -2.46
C ILE A 180 1.77 16.83 -2.81
N PRO A 181 2.61 17.26 -1.85
CA PRO A 181 4.05 17.37 -2.07
C PRO A 181 4.66 15.98 -2.32
N VAL A 182 5.68 15.94 -3.17
CA VAL A 182 6.47 14.73 -3.44
C VAL A 182 7.93 15.02 -3.15
N TYR A 183 8.61 14.10 -2.48
CA TYR A 183 10.01 14.22 -2.11
C TYR A 183 10.87 13.30 -3.00
N LEU A 184 11.87 13.87 -3.64
CA LEU A 184 12.80 13.14 -4.50
C LEU A 184 14.20 13.21 -3.89
N GLY A 185 14.74 12.07 -3.54
CA GLY A 185 16.09 11.92 -3.00
C GLY A 185 16.97 11.07 -3.89
N GLY A 186 18.28 11.21 -3.74
CA GLY A 186 19.23 10.29 -4.36
C GLY A 186 19.35 9.00 -3.54
N THR A 187 19.49 7.85 -4.22
CA THR A 187 19.61 6.53 -3.59
C THR A 187 20.72 6.42 -2.53
N PHE A 188 21.74 7.26 -2.63
CA PHE A 188 22.92 7.21 -1.76
C PHE A 188 23.23 8.54 -1.07
N THR A 189 22.28 9.50 -1.10
CA THR A 189 22.45 10.81 -0.47
C THR A 189 21.31 11.09 0.46
N LYS A 190 21.58 11.85 1.55
CA LYS A 190 20.52 12.38 2.43
C LYS A 190 19.89 13.66 1.87
N GLU A 191 20.34 14.12 0.71
CA GLU A 191 19.80 15.30 0.04
C GLU A 191 18.51 14.91 -0.68
N TYR A 192 17.48 15.70 -0.49
CA TYR A 192 16.20 15.57 -1.19
C TYR A 192 15.71 16.94 -1.65
N ILE A 193 14.86 16.94 -2.65
CA ILE A 193 14.09 18.11 -3.08
C ILE A 193 12.61 17.84 -2.84
N GLU A 194 11.91 18.84 -2.34
CA GLU A 194 10.46 18.83 -2.22
C GLU A 194 9.87 19.46 -3.48
N VAL A 195 8.98 18.73 -4.13
CA VAL A 195 8.24 19.21 -5.32
C VAL A 195 6.79 19.46 -4.91
N LEU A 196 6.48 20.72 -4.64
CA LEU A 196 5.14 21.13 -4.21
C LEU A 196 4.09 20.94 -5.32
N PRO A 197 2.79 20.80 -4.96
CA PRO A 197 1.69 20.72 -5.92
C PRO A 197 1.71 21.86 -6.95
N GLY A 198 1.62 21.49 -8.24
CA GLY A 198 1.61 22.44 -9.35
C GLY A 198 2.92 23.20 -9.57
N LYS A 199 4.04 22.78 -8.95
CA LYS A 199 5.35 23.42 -9.10
C LYS A 199 6.30 22.58 -9.95
N THR A 200 7.27 23.29 -10.54
CA THR A 200 8.40 22.68 -11.24
C THR A 200 9.67 23.01 -10.46
N GLU A 201 10.45 21.97 -10.21
CA GLU A 201 11.73 22.09 -9.48
C GLU A 201 12.91 21.59 -10.34
N LYS A 202 14.11 22.11 -10.08
CA LYS A 202 15.34 21.61 -10.69
C LYS A 202 15.85 20.39 -9.94
N LEU A 203 16.22 19.36 -10.67
CA LEU A 203 16.82 18.18 -10.10
C LEU A 203 18.27 18.42 -9.71
N LEU A 204 18.71 17.87 -8.56
CA LEU A 204 20.09 17.97 -8.06
C LEU A 204 21.08 17.33 -9.06
N LYS A 205 20.66 16.27 -9.73
CA LYS A 205 21.39 15.62 -10.85
C LYS A 205 20.37 15.22 -11.92
N PRO A 206 20.75 15.24 -13.22
CA PRO A 206 19.89 14.72 -14.28
C PRO A 206 19.56 13.25 -14.04
N ILE A 207 18.30 12.88 -14.26
CA ILE A 207 17.90 11.46 -14.30
C ILE A 207 18.30 10.94 -15.69
N ASN A 208 19.17 9.96 -15.71
CA ASN A 208 19.46 9.20 -16.93
C ASN A 208 18.23 8.31 -17.19
N MET A 209 17.43 8.68 -18.21
CA MET A 209 16.32 7.87 -18.70
C MET A 209 16.82 6.71 -19.54
#